data_4178a51e19a04c2fd5633944cdba66cd
#
_entry.id   4178a51e19a04c2fd5633944cdba66cd
#
_cell.length_a   1.000
_cell.length_b   1.000
_cell.length_c   1.000
_cell.angle_alpha   90.00
_cell.angle_beta   90.00
_cell.angle_gamma   90.00
#
_symmetry.space_group_name_H-M   'P 1'
#
loop_
_entity.id
_entity.type
_entity.pdbx_description
1 polymer ?
#
loop_
_entity_poly.entity_id
_entity_poly.type
_entity_poly.pdbx_seq_one_letter_code
_entity_poly.pdbx_strand_id
1 'polypeptide(L)'
;TVTEGARTALLHAAHRWPTAVNASLWPAALKNYVNLRNSLPTEYIPQKKVGKRVIRAQYHSSPLSKLSGTEVEPNLDHFHPFGAPVYVLHNSLQSHHSHNKWTDRSRVGIFLSHSPHHASSVPLVLNTQTGLVSPQFHCIYDDAFDTSKRDTQFESQWQRKAKLQSY
;
A
#
# COMPACT_ATOMS: atom_id res chain seq x y z
N THR A 1 3.05 17.78 0.82
CA THR A 1 1.67 17.84 0.28
C THR A 1 1.18 16.46 -0.16
N VAL A 2 -0.13 16.30 -0.38
CA VAL A 2 -0.72 15.05 -0.87
C VAL A 2 -0.14 14.67 -2.24
N THR A 3 0.02 15.66 -3.10
CA THR A 3 0.57 15.46 -4.45
C THR A 3 2.02 14.98 -4.41
N GLU A 4 2.84 15.49 -3.51
CA GLU A 4 4.23 15.04 -3.36
C GLU A 4 4.30 13.60 -2.88
N GLY A 5 3.48 13.22 -1.89
CA GLY A 5 3.45 11.83 -1.42
C GLY A 5 2.99 10.85 -2.49
N ALA A 6 1.94 11.19 -3.24
CA ALA A 6 1.48 10.40 -4.37
C ALA A 6 2.56 10.29 -5.48
N ARG A 7 3.23 11.40 -5.81
CA ARG A 7 4.35 11.42 -6.76
C ARG A 7 5.49 10.53 -6.32
N THR A 8 5.87 10.60 -5.05
CA THR A 8 6.93 9.76 -4.47
C THR A 8 6.59 8.28 -4.60
N ALA A 9 5.37 7.89 -4.24
CA ALA A 9 4.89 6.51 -4.36
C ALA A 9 4.92 6.02 -5.82
N LEU A 10 4.44 6.86 -6.75
CA LEU A 10 4.43 6.54 -8.18
C LEU A 10 5.84 6.38 -8.75
N LEU A 11 6.76 7.28 -8.41
CA LEU A 11 8.15 7.22 -8.89
C LEU A 11 8.88 5.99 -8.34
N HIS A 12 8.64 5.63 -7.07
CA HIS A 12 9.16 4.40 -6.48
C HIS A 12 8.66 3.17 -7.23
N ALA A 13 7.34 3.10 -7.49
CA ALA A 13 6.74 2.00 -8.22
C ALA A 13 7.23 1.94 -9.68
N ALA A 14 7.35 3.07 -10.37
CA ALA A 14 7.86 3.13 -11.75
C ALA A 14 9.32 2.67 -11.84
N HIS A 15 10.13 2.95 -10.82
CA HIS A 15 11.50 2.46 -10.78
C HIS A 15 11.57 0.94 -10.59
N ARG A 16 10.68 0.38 -9.76
CA ARG A 16 10.57 -1.08 -9.53
C ARG A 16 10.02 -1.82 -10.75
N TRP A 17 9.09 -1.19 -11.46
CA TRP A 17 8.35 -1.76 -12.57
C TRP A 17 8.43 -0.88 -13.83
N PRO A 18 9.62 -0.67 -14.42
CA PRO A 18 9.82 0.32 -15.48
C PRO A 18 9.01 0.04 -16.76
N THR A 19 8.61 -1.21 -16.98
CA THR A 19 7.82 -1.61 -18.15
C THR A 19 6.31 -1.60 -17.91
N ALA A 20 5.87 -1.65 -16.65
CA ALA A 20 4.47 -1.84 -16.29
C ALA A 20 3.85 -0.59 -15.62
N VAL A 21 4.67 0.19 -14.91
CA VAL A 21 4.19 1.39 -14.19
C VAL A 21 4.72 2.64 -14.88
N ASN A 22 3.80 3.52 -15.22
CA ASN A 22 4.09 4.80 -15.86
C ASN A 22 3.25 5.95 -15.26
N ALA A 23 3.42 7.15 -15.76
CA ALA A 23 2.76 8.34 -15.25
C ALA A 23 1.22 8.29 -15.33
N SER A 24 0.62 7.46 -16.20
CA SER A 24 -0.84 7.34 -16.31
C SER A 24 -1.51 6.80 -15.06
N LEU A 25 -0.74 6.12 -14.19
CA LEU A 25 -1.24 5.57 -12.92
C LEU A 25 -1.29 6.60 -11.78
N TRP A 26 -0.99 7.90 -12.06
CA TRP A 26 -1.03 8.94 -11.04
C TRP A 26 -2.37 9.04 -10.28
N PRO A 27 -3.56 8.82 -10.90
CA PRO A 27 -4.81 8.88 -10.15
C PRO A 27 -4.93 7.76 -9.10
N ALA A 28 -4.42 6.56 -9.43
CA ALA A 28 -4.40 5.46 -8.47
C ALA A 28 -3.43 5.72 -7.31
N ALA A 29 -2.24 6.26 -7.60
CA ALA A 29 -1.27 6.65 -6.59
C ALA A 29 -1.83 7.75 -5.66
N LEU A 30 -2.50 8.75 -6.23
CA LEU A 30 -3.15 9.81 -5.46
C LEU A 30 -4.23 9.25 -4.54
N LYS A 31 -5.10 8.39 -5.06
CA LYS A 31 -6.18 7.76 -4.30
C LYS A 31 -5.63 6.91 -3.15
N ASN A 32 -4.61 6.10 -3.43
CA ASN A 32 -3.97 5.27 -2.40
C ASN A 32 -3.37 6.12 -1.28
N TYR A 33 -2.63 7.18 -1.64
CA TYR A 33 -2.02 8.08 -0.68
C TYR A 33 -3.05 8.85 0.16
N VAL A 34 -4.15 9.30 -0.45
CA VAL A 34 -5.25 9.98 0.26
C VAL A 34 -5.92 9.04 1.26
N ASN A 35 -6.20 7.80 0.85
CA ASN A 35 -6.78 6.79 1.74
C ASN A 35 -5.88 6.52 2.95
N LEU A 36 -4.59 6.32 2.71
CA LEU A 36 -3.61 6.13 3.77
C LEU A 36 -3.60 7.34 4.73
N ARG A 37 -3.48 8.55 4.19
CA ARG A 37 -3.40 9.76 5.00
C ARG A 37 -4.66 10.04 5.81
N ASN A 38 -5.82 9.72 5.25
CA ASN A 38 -7.10 9.89 5.95
C ASN A 38 -7.30 8.88 7.08
N SER A 39 -6.66 7.73 6.99
CA SER A 39 -6.77 6.67 7.98
C SER A 39 -5.74 6.78 9.11
N LEU A 40 -4.61 7.43 8.86
CA LEU A 40 -3.55 7.58 9.86
C LEU A 40 -3.80 8.78 10.79
N PRO A 41 -3.44 8.68 12.08
CA PRO A 41 -3.46 9.81 13.00
C PRO A 41 -2.58 10.95 12.49
N THR A 42 -3.10 12.19 12.54
CA THR A 42 -2.39 13.36 11.99
C THR A 42 -1.61 14.15 13.02
N GLU A 43 -1.92 14.00 14.29
CA GLU A 43 -1.30 14.75 15.37
C GLU A 43 -0.89 13.82 16.51
N TYR A 44 0.27 14.09 17.07
CA TYR A 44 0.78 13.45 18.28
C TYR A 44 0.79 14.47 19.42
N ILE A 45 0.07 14.19 20.50
CA ILE A 45 0.17 14.96 21.73
C ILE A 45 1.20 14.28 22.63
N PRO A 46 2.35 14.91 22.88
CA PRO A 46 3.34 14.35 23.79
C PRO A 46 2.79 14.28 25.21
N GLN A 47 3.32 13.35 25.99
CA GLN A 47 3.00 13.23 27.40
C GLN A 47 3.30 14.56 28.13
N LYS A 48 2.32 15.12 28.82
CA LYS A 48 2.44 16.37 29.58
C LYS A 48 2.15 16.12 31.06
N LYS A 49 3.06 16.58 31.92
CA LYS A 49 2.81 16.67 33.37
C LYS A 49 2.10 17.98 33.68
N VAL A 50 0.90 17.88 34.26
CA VAL A 50 0.17 19.04 34.77
C VAL A 50 -0.02 18.83 36.28
N GLY A 51 0.86 19.42 37.09
CA GLY A 51 0.93 19.19 38.52
C GLY A 51 1.26 17.73 38.87
N LYS A 52 0.42 17.08 39.68
CA LYS A 52 0.57 15.66 40.02
C LYS A 52 -0.05 14.69 39.00
N ARG A 53 -0.77 15.19 38.00
CA ARG A 53 -1.41 14.37 36.97
C ARG A 53 -0.50 14.22 35.76
N VAL A 54 -0.36 12.99 35.32
CA VAL A 54 0.35 12.65 34.07
C VAL A 54 -0.71 12.41 33.00
N ILE A 55 -0.78 13.31 32.02
CA ILE A 55 -1.59 13.10 30.83
C ILE A 55 -0.74 12.23 29.90
N ARG A 56 -1.22 11.00 29.62
CA ARG A 56 -0.52 10.08 28.73
C ARG A 56 -0.47 10.64 27.31
N ALA A 57 0.61 10.33 26.61
CA ALA A 57 0.69 10.60 25.18
C ALA A 57 -0.51 9.98 24.45
N GLN A 58 -1.19 10.77 23.65
CA GLN A 58 -2.32 10.31 22.84
C GLN A 58 -2.07 10.66 21.38
N TYR A 59 -2.36 9.72 20.50
CA TYR A 59 -2.49 10.04 19.09
C TYR A 59 -3.89 10.61 18.86
N HIS A 60 -3.95 11.74 18.16
CA HIS A 60 -5.24 12.27 17.75
C HIS A 60 -5.90 11.34 16.74
N SER A 61 -7.23 11.38 16.75
CA SER A 61 -8.05 10.67 15.79
C SER A 61 -7.61 10.98 14.34
N SER A 62 -7.74 10.00 13.48
CA SER A 62 -7.50 10.19 12.06
C SER A 62 -8.49 11.21 11.45
N PRO A 63 -8.18 11.83 10.29
CA PRO A 63 -9.14 12.67 9.58
C PRO A 63 -10.47 11.97 9.32
N LEU A 64 -10.44 10.66 9.05
CA LEU A 64 -11.64 9.85 8.85
C LEU A 64 -12.48 9.76 10.13
N SER A 65 -11.86 9.54 11.29
CA SER A 65 -12.55 9.51 12.58
C SER A 65 -13.16 10.88 12.91
N LYS A 66 -12.45 11.98 12.63
CA LYS A 66 -12.97 13.34 12.81
C LYS A 66 -14.20 13.62 11.94
N LEU A 67 -14.20 13.11 10.71
CA LEU A 67 -15.32 13.30 9.77
C LEU A 67 -16.53 12.44 10.15
N SER A 68 -16.31 11.19 10.56
CA SER A 68 -17.38 10.25 10.92
C SER A 68 -17.97 10.51 12.31
N GLY A 69 -17.28 11.25 13.16
CA GLY A 69 -17.65 11.44 14.58
C GLY A 69 -17.50 10.21 15.46
N THR A 70 -16.90 9.14 14.94
CA THR A 70 -16.61 7.89 15.66
C THR A 70 -15.12 7.61 15.67
N GLU A 71 -14.59 7.10 16.77
CA GLU A 71 -13.22 6.61 16.80
C GLU A 71 -13.14 5.33 15.96
N VAL A 72 -12.47 5.46 14.81
CA VAL A 72 -12.18 4.33 13.92
C VAL A 72 -10.70 4.02 14.08
N GLU A 73 -10.38 2.88 14.68
CA GLU A 73 -9.02 2.38 14.67
C GLU A 73 -8.69 1.87 13.26
N PRO A 74 -7.65 2.40 12.61
CA PRO A 74 -7.26 1.92 11.30
C PRO A 74 -6.70 0.50 11.41
N ASN A 75 -7.25 -0.43 10.64
CA ASN A 75 -6.61 -1.74 10.48
C ASN A 75 -5.41 -1.56 9.55
N LEU A 76 -4.22 -1.46 10.14
CA LEU A 76 -2.98 -1.22 9.42
C LEU A 76 -2.56 -2.40 8.54
N ASP A 77 -3.05 -3.60 8.82
CA ASP A 77 -2.76 -4.81 8.03
C ASP A 77 -3.31 -4.73 6.59
N HIS A 78 -4.23 -3.80 6.34
CA HIS A 78 -4.77 -3.56 4.99
C HIS A 78 -3.98 -2.54 4.18
N PHE A 79 -2.99 -1.86 4.79
CA PHE A 79 -2.21 -0.84 4.09
C PHE A 79 -0.93 -1.43 3.53
N HIS A 80 -0.89 -1.53 2.20
CA HIS A 80 0.27 -1.99 1.46
C HIS A 80 0.90 -0.85 0.67
N PRO A 81 2.23 -0.85 0.46
CA PRO A 81 2.89 0.15 -0.34
C PRO A 81 2.36 0.17 -1.78
N PHE A 82 2.15 1.36 -2.35
CA PHE A 82 1.82 1.50 -3.77
C PHE A 82 2.92 0.88 -4.63
N GLY A 83 2.55 0.01 -5.54
CA GLY A 83 3.51 -0.71 -6.38
C GLY A 83 4.04 -2.01 -5.78
N ALA A 84 3.59 -2.43 -4.60
CA ALA A 84 4.00 -3.69 -4.00
C ALA A 84 3.64 -4.88 -4.90
N PRO A 85 4.53 -5.88 -5.04
CA PRO A 85 4.19 -7.13 -5.71
C PRO A 85 3.05 -7.85 -5.00
N VAL A 86 2.11 -8.37 -5.77
CA VAL A 86 0.97 -9.11 -5.26
C VAL A 86 0.87 -10.45 -5.99
N TYR A 87 0.84 -11.54 -5.23
CA TYR A 87 0.58 -12.86 -5.76
C TYR A 87 -0.93 -13.11 -5.78
N VAL A 88 -1.48 -13.19 -6.98
CA VAL A 88 -2.92 -13.39 -7.21
C VAL A 88 -3.16 -14.84 -7.61
N LEU A 89 -4.01 -15.53 -6.88
CA LEU A 89 -4.38 -16.91 -7.21
C LEU A 89 -5.03 -17.00 -8.60
N HIS A 90 -4.64 -17.97 -9.42
CA HIS A 90 -5.26 -18.18 -10.73
C HIS A 90 -6.76 -18.47 -10.63
N ASN A 91 -7.55 -17.89 -11.52
CA ASN A 91 -9.00 -18.01 -11.52
C ASN A 91 -9.49 -19.46 -11.59
N SER A 92 -8.76 -20.32 -12.31
CA SER A 92 -9.05 -21.76 -12.38
C SER A 92 -9.03 -22.45 -11.01
N LEU A 93 -8.12 -22.01 -10.12
CA LEU A 93 -8.04 -22.56 -8.77
C LEU A 93 -9.11 -21.98 -7.84
N GLN A 94 -9.59 -20.77 -8.12
CA GLN A 94 -10.71 -20.18 -7.39
C GLN A 94 -12.04 -20.89 -7.68
N SER A 95 -12.17 -21.48 -8.87
CA SER A 95 -13.35 -22.26 -9.29
C SER A 95 -13.23 -23.78 -9.06
N HIS A 96 -12.34 -24.21 -8.15
CA HIS A 96 -12.14 -25.62 -7.78
C HIS A 96 -11.71 -26.56 -8.93
N HIS A 97 -11.21 -26.04 -10.04
CA HIS A 97 -10.62 -26.86 -11.08
C HIS A 97 -9.26 -27.43 -10.65
N SER A 98 -9.03 -28.70 -10.98
CA SER A 98 -7.74 -29.33 -10.69
C SER A 98 -6.63 -28.73 -11.56
N HIS A 99 -5.55 -28.33 -10.95
CA HIS A 99 -4.35 -27.86 -11.62
C HIS A 99 -3.25 -28.91 -11.53
N ASN A 100 -2.37 -28.95 -12.52
CA ASN A 100 -1.18 -29.79 -12.46
C ASN A 100 -0.34 -29.36 -11.23
N LYS A 101 0.15 -30.34 -10.46
CA LYS A 101 0.91 -30.10 -9.21
C LYS A 101 2.15 -29.19 -9.41
N TRP A 102 2.70 -29.19 -10.59
CA TRP A 102 3.98 -28.57 -10.91
C TRP A 102 3.84 -27.24 -11.70
N THR A 103 2.62 -26.75 -11.89
CA THR A 103 2.39 -25.42 -12.52
C THR A 103 2.22 -24.33 -11.48
N ASP A 104 2.58 -23.11 -11.86
CA ASP A 104 2.40 -21.94 -10.99
C ASP A 104 0.93 -21.78 -10.60
N ARG A 105 0.69 -21.59 -9.32
CA ARG A 105 -0.66 -21.44 -8.77
C ARG A 105 -1.12 -19.99 -8.70
N SER A 106 -0.19 -19.07 -8.84
CA SER A 106 -0.42 -17.62 -8.75
C SER A 106 0.33 -16.88 -9.84
N ARG A 107 -0.17 -15.72 -10.18
CA ARG A 107 0.50 -14.75 -11.04
C ARG A 107 0.91 -13.53 -10.23
N VAL A 108 2.00 -12.89 -10.61
CA VAL A 108 2.44 -11.64 -10.01
C VAL A 108 1.67 -10.48 -10.65
N GLY A 109 1.11 -9.62 -9.81
CA GLY A 109 0.53 -8.35 -10.17
C GLY A 109 1.13 -7.23 -9.34
N ILE A 110 0.64 -6.02 -9.52
CA ILE A 110 1.11 -4.82 -8.81
C ILE A 110 -0.06 -4.20 -8.06
N PHE A 111 0.10 -4.02 -6.75
CA PHE A 111 -0.90 -3.33 -5.92
C PHE A 111 -0.96 -1.85 -6.26
N LEU A 112 -2.17 -1.33 -6.49
CA LEU A 112 -2.40 0.08 -6.75
C LEU A 112 -3.17 0.78 -5.64
N SER A 113 -4.28 0.22 -5.22
CA SER A 113 -5.14 0.76 -4.15
C SER A 113 -6.20 -0.26 -3.76
N HIS A 114 -7.09 0.09 -2.85
CA HIS A 114 -8.28 -0.72 -2.56
C HIS A 114 -9.44 -0.36 -3.48
N SER A 115 -10.27 -1.35 -3.77
CA SER A 115 -11.45 -1.15 -4.62
C SER A 115 -12.51 -0.32 -3.89
N PRO A 116 -13.08 0.72 -4.54
CA PRO A 116 -14.14 1.53 -3.92
C PRO A 116 -15.51 0.84 -3.89
N HIS A 117 -15.67 -0.24 -4.66
CA HIS A 117 -16.96 -0.92 -4.85
C HIS A 117 -17.03 -2.30 -4.17
N HIS A 118 -15.98 -2.71 -3.47
CA HIS A 118 -15.88 -3.99 -2.78
C HIS A 118 -15.50 -3.77 -1.31
N ALA A 119 -15.39 -4.84 -0.55
CA ALA A 119 -14.91 -4.77 0.82
C ALA A 119 -13.52 -4.09 0.89
N SER A 120 -13.22 -3.44 2.01
CA SER A 120 -11.99 -2.67 2.22
C SER A 120 -10.70 -3.49 2.06
N SER A 121 -10.80 -4.80 2.15
CA SER A 121 -9.68 -5.74 1.95
C SER A 121 -9.43 -6.12 0.49
N VAL A 122 -10.31 -5.73 -0.46
CA VAL A 122 -10.18 -6.12 -1.87
C VAL A 122 -9.30 -5.12 -2.62
N PRO A 123 -8.08 -5.53 -3.05
CA PRO A 123 -7.18 -4.66 -3.79
C PRO A 123 -7.57 -4.51 -5.25
N LEU A 124 -7.19 -3.36 -5.83
CA LEU A 124 -7.05 -3.17 -7.27
C LEU A 124 -5.63 -3.54 -7.66
N VAL A 125 -5.51 -4.54 -8.50
CA VAL A 125 -4.23 -5.08 -8.95
C VAL A 125 -4.05 -4.85 -10.44
N LEU A 126 -2.90 -4.30 -10.81
CA LEU A 126 -2.45 -4.19 -12.20
C LEU A 126 -1.85 -5.53 -12.63
N ASN A 127 -2.39 -6.10 -13.68
CA ASN A 127 -1.80 -7.28 -14.31
C ASN A 127 -0.63 -6.83 -15.20
N THR A 128 0.57 -7.30 -14.90
CA THR A 128 1.80 -6.93 -15.62
C THR A 128 1.87 -7.43 -17.06
N GLN A 129 1.09 -8.46 -17.39
CA GLN A 129 1.06 -9.05 -18.74
C GLN A 129 0.06 -8.35 -19.66
N THR A 130 -1.12 -7.99 -19.11
CA THR A 130 -2.21 -7.41 -19.90
C THR A 130 -2.34 -5.90 -19.77
N GLY A 131 -1.72 -5.28 -18.76
CA GLY A 131 -1.88 -3.87 -18.43
C GLY A 131 -3.25 -3.51 -17.84
N LEU A 132 -4.12 -4.48 -17.58
CA LEU A 132 -5.45 -4.25 -17.03
C LEU A 132 -5.42 -4.18 -15.51
N VAL A 133 -6.25 -3.28 -14.97
CA VAL A 133 -6.48 -3.13 -13.52
C VAL A 133 -7.81 -3.76 -13.17
N SER A 134 -7.81 -4.65 -12.19
CA SER A 134 -9.02 -5.33 -11.72
C SER A 134 -8.99 -5.62 -10.22
N PRO A 135 -10.17 -5.70 -9.56
CA PRO A 135 -10.24 -6.16 -8.18
C PRO A 135 -9.88 -7.65 -8.09
N GLN A 136 -9.13 -8.02 -7.04
CA GLN A 136 -8.70 -9.40 -6.82
C GLN A 136 -9.03 -9.84 -5.39
N PHE A 137 -9.41 -11.09 -5.19
CA PHE A 137 -9.93 -11.55 -3.89
C PHE A 137 -8.94 -12.42 -3.10
N HIS A 138 -8.09 -13.17 -3.78
CA HIS A 138 -7.13 -14.09 -3.16
C HIS A 138 -5.71 -13.60 -3.46
N CYS A 139 -5.24 -12.70 -2.59
CA CYS A 139 -3.97 -11.98 -2.75
C CYS A 139 -3.05 -12.24 -1.57
N ILE A 140 -1.76 -12.41 -1.85
CA ILE A 140 -0.67 -12.38 -0.88
C ILE A 140 0.26 -11.25 -1.29
N TYR A 141 0.61 -10.37 -0.34
CA TYR A 141 1.41 -9.19 -0.60
C TYR A 141 2.89 -9.43 -0.27
N ASP A 142 3.76 -8.81 -1.05
CA ASP A 142 5.19 -8.72 -0.79
C ASP A 142 5.55 -7.25 -0.50
N ASP A 143 5.31 -6.81 0.73
CA ASP A 143 5.55 -5.44 1.17
C ASP A 143 7.04 -5.11 1.27
N ALA A 144 7.89 -6.12 1.34
CA ALA A 144 9.35 -5.98 1.32
C ALA A 144 9.92 -5.81 -0.09
N PHE A 145 9.09 -5.99 -1.13
CA PHE A 145 9.51 -5.94 -2.55
C PHE A 145 10.58 -6.97 -2.92
N ASP A 146 10.64 -8.11 -2.22
CA ASP A 146 11.62 -9.17 -2.50
C ASP A 146 11.53 -9.69 -3.93
N THR A 147 10.32 -9.79 -4.47
CA THR A 147 10.03 -10.20 -5.85
C THR A 147 10.61 -9.24 -6.90
N SER A 148 10.70 -7.94 -6.58
CA SER A 148 11.13 -6.88 -7.51
C SER A 148 12.46 -6.23 -7.15
N LYS A 149 13.22 -6.83 -6.24
CA LYS A 149 14.58 -6.36 -5.90
C LYS A 149 15.50 -6.55 -7.07
N ARG A 150 15.76 -5.47 -7.80
CA ARG A 150 16.69 -5.48 -8.94
C ARG A 150 18.06 -4.88 -8.64
N ASP A 151 18.19 -4.04 -7.59
CA ASP A 151 19.45 -3.35 -7.32
C ASP A 151 19.54 -2.89 -5.86
N THR A 152 20.51 -3.43 -5.13
CA THR A 152 20.82 -3.03 -3.75
C THR A 152 21.37 -1.59 -3.67
N GLN A 153 21.98 -1.06 -4.73
CA GLN A 153 22.45 0.32 -4.77
C GLN A 153 21.29 1.33 -4.82
N PHE A 154 20.21 0.98 -5.52
CA PHE A 154 19.05 1.85 -5.59
C PHE A 154 18.37 1.99 -4.23
N GLU A 155 18.19 0.91 -3.51
CA GLU A 155 17.55 0.95 -2.19
C GLU A 155 18.33 1.86 -1.23
N SER A 156 19.65 1.74 -1.20
CA SER A 156 20.50 2.59 -0.36
C SER A 156 20.54 4.05 -0.82
N GLN A 157 20.44 4.32 -2.11
CA GLN A 157 20.33 5.69 -2.64
C GLN A 157 18.96 6.30 -2.35
N TRP A 158 17.90 5.51 -2.48
CA TRP A 158 16.54 5.92 -2.15
C TRP A 158 16.42 6.25 -0.66
N GLN A 159 16.88 5.37 0.23
CA GLN A 159 16.86 5.60 1.68
C GLN A 159 17.62 6.87 2.07
N ARG A 160 18.78 7.12 1.45
CA ARG A 160 19.54 8.37 1.63
C ARG A 160 18.77 9.61 1.17
N LYS A 161 18.18 9.56 -0.02
CA LYS A 161 17.39 10.69 -0.58
C LYS A 161 16.12 10.95 0.21
N ALA A 162 15.48 9.90 0.72
CA ALA A 162 14.29 10.01 1.56
C ALA A 162 14.60 10.36 3.02
N LYS A 163 15.89 10.49 3.38
CA LYS A 163 16.37 10.70 4.76
C LYS A 163 15.91 9.59 5.73
N LEU A 164 15.63 8.42 5.23
CA LEU A 164 15.33 7.21 5.99
C LEU A 164 16.66 6.51 6.28
N GLN A 165 17.51 7.11 7.11
CA GLN A 165 18.70 6.40 7.59
C GLN A 165 18.25 5.42 8.68
N SER A 166 18.53 4.14 8.47
CA SER A 166 18.48 3.15 9.55
C SER A 166 19.54 3.53 10.59
N TYR A 167 19.09 3.80 11.80
CA TYR A 167 19.96 3.84 12.96
C TYR A 167 20.45 2.44 13.30
#